data_730a6aa595c7cef7ea1ba9c542cc6ca9
#
_entry.id   730a6aa595c7cef7ea1ba9c542cc6ca9
#
_cell.length_a   1.000
_cell.length_b   1.000
_cell.length_c   1.000
_cell.angle_alpha   90.00
_cell.angle_beta   90.00
_cell.angle_gamma   90.00
#
_symmetry.space_group_name_H-M   'P 1'
#
loop_
_entity.id
_entity.type
_entity.pdbx_description
1 polymer ?
#
loop_
_entity_poly.entity_id
_entity_poly.type
_entity_poly.pdbx_seq_one_letter_code
_entity_poly.pdbx_strand_id
1 'polypeptide(L)'
;MQLWGGGLNKNLSSNYKLLDYSCLSPEEKSEGYVFHILTDCISTPTQQKLNQLQDELSQIYPCKIEVHSVNAKLFIENCNVKAFRENHATCYRLLLASTLPKTLKTCLYLDVDMLCLKDLRMCFALDTKDKIIVASLIKSSPYSSSLKSSKGKKDYVFNPNFNHFNSGFMLINLKKWRKFKVEQKALWLTQNYIIDDIPDEMILNAILQPKHRLNMSLKFNFYIGFAKKELRAQITCLNESTKRPRDWILPFTENEIEEADKQAFILHFNCGATKPWDKILLLDCNKKQPLFIYYQAWWNTALTTPVFKDKLLLLKIELTDKKLKENMEQDRQVLLSQILNLNQTITKLENENKTLQNEITSLKQTKGAALRAQNQLAYKLGTTLMSYSKSKFFYLNPKFYLTLLSIKSRHKKSKKAYENLIFSNPSFKLSLLETYADYDEALKVQNFFSYRLGLEFIKASKTWYKGGYVRFCFEVKKLKNQQSKTKFSL
;
A
#
# COMPACT_ATOMS: atom_id res chain seq x y z
N MET A 1 22.83 26.03 -17.14
CA MET A 1 23.20 24.67 -17.34
C MET A 1 22.10 23.95 -18.01
N GLN A 2 22.24 23.84 -19.23
CA GLN A 2 21.35 23.11 -20.05
C GLN A 2 21.42 21.65 -19.77
N LEU A 3 20.88 21.19 -19.32
CA LEU A 3 21.26 20.46 -19.20
C LEU A 3 20.97 19.26 -19.53
N TRP A 4 20.96 18.69 -19.33
CA TRP A 4 21.01 17.34 -19.14
C TRP A 4 19.67 16.70 -19.25
N GLY A 5 18.79 17.24 -20.00
CA GLY A 5 17.55 16.69 -19.98
C GLY A 5 16.64 16.99 -21.10
N GLY A 6 17.06 16.85 -22.27
CA GLY A 6 16.15 16.72 -23.41
C GLY A 6 15.12 15.61 -23.25
N GLY A 7 15.26 14.77 -22.22
CA GLY A 7 14.30 13.75 -21.83
C GLY A 7 13.66 13.94 -20.46
N LEU A 8 14.00 15.03 -19.78
CA LEU A 8 13.38 15.34 -18.50
C LEU A 8 11.92 15.65 -18.70
N ASN A 9 11.23 14.59 -18.82
CA ASN A 9 9.89 14.53 -18.33
C ASN A 9 8.85 15.38 -19.00
N LYS A 10 8.35 14.87 -20.06
CA LYS A 10 7.01 15.23 -20.55
C LYS A 10 5.95 15.15 -19.42
N ASN A 11 6.25 14.48 -18.31
CA ASN A 11 5.31 14.25 -17.19
C ASN A 11 5.50 15.18 -15.98
N LEU A 12 6.65 15.88 -15.87
CA LEU A 12 6.84 16.91 -14.83
C LEU A 12 6.25 18.26 -15.20
N SER A 13 5.32 18.28 -16.10
CA SER A 13 4.58 19.38 -16.67
C SER A 13 5.23 20.02 -17.90
N SER A 14 4.38 20.20 -18.88
CA SER A 14 4.61 20.97 -20.11
C SER A 14 5.08 22.45 -19.90
N ASN A 15 5.22 22.89 -18.65
CA ASN A 15 5.50 24.27 -18.28
C ASN A 15 6.98 24.56 -17.96
N TYR A 16 7.87 23.54 -17.98
CA TYR A 16 9.29 23.77 -17.78
C TYR A 16 9.98 23.98 -19.11
N LYS A 17 10.09 25.22 -19.50
CA LYS A 17 11.00 25.58 -20.59
C LYS A 17 12.42 25.59 -20.00
N LEU A 18 13.18 24.51 -20.28
CA LEU A 18 14.63 24.55 -20.05
C LEU A 18 15.20 25.64 -20.94
N LEU A 19 16.07 26.49 -20.38
CA LEU A 19 16.84 27.41 -21.17
C LEU A 19 17.74 26.59 -22.08
N ASP A 20 17.58 26.76 -23.37
CA ASP A 20 18.51 26.21 -24.35
C ASP A 20 19.77 27.08 -24.32
N TYR A 21 20.94 26.45 -24.18
CA TYR A 21 22.22 27.17 -24.22
C TYR A 21 22.36 27.97 -25.52
N SER A 22 21.82 27.51 -26.63
CA SER A 22 21.83 28.21 -27.90
C SER A 22 21.12 29.57 -27.84
N CYS A 23 20.14 29.73 -26.96
CA CYS A 23 19.36 30.95 -26.79
C CYS A 23 20.03 31.99 -25.89
N LEU A 24 21.20 31.71 -25.30
CA LEU A 24 21.94 32.64 -24.44
C LEU A 24 22.68 33.67 -25.29
N SER A 25 22.75 34.91 -24.78
CA SER A 25 23.59 35.95 -25.39
C SER A 25 25.08 35.61 -25.29
N PRO A 26 25.95 36.23 -26.08
CA PRO A 26 27.39 36.03 -25.95
C PRO A 26 27.93 36.36 -24.56
N GLU A 27 27.42 37.42 -23.92
CA GLU A 27 27.76 37.81 -22.55
C GLU A 27 27.35 36.76 -21.54
N GLU A 28 26.14 36.22 -21.66
CA GLU A 28 25.63 35.13 -20.80
C GLU A 28 26.40 33.82 -21.01
N LYS A 29 26.91 33.58 -22.23
CA LYS A 29 27.78 32.42 -22.51
C LYS A 29 29.20 32.59 -21.92
N SER A 30 29.61 33.82 -21.69
CA SER A 30 30.92 34.13 -21.04
C SER A 30 30.86 34.02 -19.51
N GLU A 31 29.66 34.02 -18.92
CA GLU A 31 29.48 33.74 -17.51
C GLU A 31 29.69 32.24 -17.22
N GLY A 32 29.86 31.90 -15.96
CA GLY A 32 30.05 30.51 -15.57
C GLY A 32 29.67 30.27 -14.11
N TYR A 33 29.58 29.04 -13.75
CA TYR A 33 29.37 28.64 -12.35
C TYR A 33 30.70 28.28 -11.69
N VAL A 34 30.91 28.75 -10.45
CA VAL A 34 31.94 28.23 -9.56
C VAL A 34 31.25 27.41 -8.47
N PHE A 35 31.53 26.12 -8.46
CA PHE A 35 31.00 25.18 -7.44
C PHE A 35 32.01 25.06 -6.30
N HIS A 36 31.68 25.57 -5.13
CA HIS A 36 32.48 25.44 -3.92
C HIS A 36 31.99 24.21 -3.13
N ILE A 37 32.79 23.16 -3.07
CA ILE A 37 32.52 21.95 -2.31
C ILE A 37 33.21 22.04 -0.96
N LEU A 38 32.47 21.99 0.14
CA LEU A 38 32.97 21.96 1.50
C LEU A 38 33.07 20.53 2.01
N THR A 39 34.26 20.09 2.39
CA THR A 39 34.50 18.75 2.92
C THR A 39 35.64 18.77 3.93
N ASP A 40 35.60 17.85 4.88
CA ASP A 40 36.72 17.63 5.82
C ASP A 40 37.85 16.80 5.19
N CYS A 41 37.49 15.92 4.26
CA CYS A 41 38.46 15.10 3.52
C CYS A 41 37.95 14.76 2.11
N ILE A 42 38.91 14.56 1.21
CA ILE A 42 38.63 14.07 -0.13
C ILE A 42 39.75 13.13 -0.56
N SER A 43 39.40 11.99 -1.14
CA SER A 43 40.40 11.07 -1.68
C SER A 43 40.99 11.59 -3.00
N THR A 44 42.23 11.28 -3.29
CA THR A 44 42.89 11.63 -4.57
C THR A 44 42.08 11.16 -5.79
N PRO A 45 41.54 9.92 -5.84
CA PRO A 45 40.71 9.48 -6.97
C PRO A 45 39.43 10.29 -7.12
N THR A 46 38.80 10.74 -6.01
CA THR A 46 37.62 11.59 -6.08
C THR A 46 37.94 12.96 -6.60
N GLN A 47 39.07 13.57 -6.15
CA GLN A 47 39.54 14.85 -6.65
C GLN A 47 39.81 14.80 -8.17
N GLN A 48 40.46 13.73 -8.65
CA GLN A 48 40.70 13.53 -10.08
C GLN A 48 39.42 13.46 -10.88
N LYS A 49 38.40 12.73 -10.37
CA LYS A 49 37.10 12.69 -11.01
C LYS A 49 36.36 14.02 -11.03
N LEU A 50 36.51 14.83 -9.99
CA LEU A 50 35.94 16.19 -9.98
C LEU A 50 36.62 17.11 -10.98
N ASN A 51 37.95 16.98 -11.14
CA ASN A 51 38.66 17.71 -12.18
C ASN A 51 38.20 17.31 -13.59
N GLN A 52 38.10 16.00 -13.84
CA GLN A 52 37.57 15.49 -15.11
C GLN A 52 36.14 15.98 -15.35
N LEU A 53 35.28 15.95 -14.32
CA LEU A 53 33.90 16.44 -14.41
C LEU A 53 33.87 17.93 -14.78
N GLN A 54 34.75 18.76 -14.16
CA GLN A 54 34.88 20.14 -14.51
C GLN A 54 35.25 20.34 -15.98
N ASP A 55 36.24 19.58 -16.47
CA ASP A 55 36.72 19.69 -17.86
C ASP A 55 35.61 19.32 -18.85
N GLU A 56 34.86 18.22 -18.60
CA GLU A 56 33.76 17.82 -19.45
C GLU A 56 32.57 18.81 -19.42
N LEU A 57 32.21 19.33 -18.24
CA LEU A 57 31.12 20.30 -18.11
C LEU A 57 31.51 21.67 -18.74
N SER A 58 32.77 22.08 -18.62
CA SER A 58 33.24 23.36 -19.17
C SER A 58 33.20 23.42 -20.70
N GLN A 59 33.11 22.27 -21.37
CA GLN A 59 32.86 22.19 -22.82
C GLN A 59 31.43 22.59 -23.21
N ILE A 60 30.49 22.48 -22.26
CA ILE A 60 29.08 22.82 -22.46
C ILE A 60 28.77 24.21 -21.96
N TYR A 61 29.16 24.51 -20.73
CA TYR A 61 28.94 25.77 -20.05
C TYR A 61 30.09 26.04 -19.10
N PRO A 62 30.67 27.25 -19.07
CA PRO A 62 31.84 27.56 -18.24
C PRO A 62 31.59 27.21 -16.78
N CYS A 63 32.37 26.33 -16.21
CA CYS A 63 32.27 25.98 -14.80
C CYS A 63 33.63 25.72 -14.17
N LYS A 64 33.71 25.96 -12.88
CA LYS A 64 34.87 25.66 -12.05
C LYS A 64 34.42 24.91 -10.81
N ILE A 65 35.16 23.90 -10.39
CA ILE A 65 34.91 23.13 -9.15
C ILE A 65 36.08 23.39 -8.19
N GLU A 66 35.80 24.07 -7.07
CA GLU A 66 36.75 24.35 -6.01
C GLU A 66 36.40 23.54 -4.76
N VAL A 67 37.33 22.70 -4.30
CA VAL A 67 37.17 21.92 -3.09
C VAL A 67 37.84 22.64 -1.92
N HIS A 68 37.10 22.89 -0.87
CA HIS A 68 37.57 23.58 0.33
C HIS A 68 37.60 22.60 1.51
N SER A 69 38.79 22.46 2.13
CA SER A 69 38.94 21.69 3.36
C SER A 69 38.33 22.44 4.55
N VAL A 70 37.46 21.79 5.29
CA VAL A 70 36.81 22.33 6.49
C VAL A 70 37.36 21.63 7.72
N ASN A 71 37.69 22.37 8.76
CA ASN A 71 38.13 21.79 10.02
C ASN A 71 36.92 21.24 10.83
N ALA A 72 36.57 20.00 10.59
CA ALA A 72 35.46 19.31 11.30
C ALA A 72 35.68 19.24 12.82
N LYS A 73 36.94 19.26 13.30
CA LYS A 73 37.24 19.19 14.73
C LYS A 73 36.64 20.35 15.52
N LEU A 74 36.35 21.49 14.90
CA LEU A 74 35.65 22.60 15.54
C LEU A 74 34.28 22.20 16.11
N PHE A 75 33.60 21.22 15.48
CA PHE A 75 32.29 20.74 15.91
C PHE A 75 32.36 19.45 16.72
N ILE A 76 33.47 18.71 16.68
CA ILE A 76 33.66 17.45 17.38
C ILE A 76 34.21 17.68 18.80
N GLU A 77 35.26 18.48 18.93
CA GLU A 77 36.03 18.56 20.16
C GLU A 77 35.50 19.55 21.20
N ASN A 78 34.83 20.61 20.78
CA ASN A 78 34.47 21.75 21.67
C ASN A 78 33.00 22.18 21.57
N CYS A 79 32.15 21.36 20.98
CA CYS A 79 30.76 21.72 20.74
C CYS A 79 29.79 20.70 21.31
N ASN A 80 28.65 21.19 21.80
CA ASN A 80 27.57 20.36 22.28
C ASN A 80 26.56 20.08 21.13
N VAL A 81 27.10 19.68 19.97
CA VAL A 81 26.31 19.38 18.76
C VAL A 81 26.29 17.91 18.55
N LYS A 82 25.08 17.35 18.56
CA LYS A 82 24.89 15.95 18.20
C LYS A 82 25.16 15.75 16.70
N ALA A 83 25.97 14.76 16.37
CA ALA A 83 26.18 14.38 14.98
C ALA A 83 24.85 14.01 14.31
N PHE A 84 24.62 14.56 13.12
CA PHE A 84 23.48 14.18 12.30
C PHE A 84 23.89 13.03 11.40
N ARG A 85 23.21 11.87 11.52
CA ARG A 85 23.60 10.65 10.79
C ARG A 85 25.10 10.33 10.92
N GLU A 86 25.61 10.38 12.15
CA GLU A 86 26.98 10.03 12.53
C GLU A 86 28.09 10.98 12.01
N ASN A 87 27.75 12.12 11.43
CA ASN A 87 28.73 13.10 10.99
C ASN A 87 28.29 14.55 11.25
N HIS A 88 29.22 15.49 11.12
CA HIS A 88 29.01 16.92 11.31
C HIS A 88 29.00 17.71 10.01
N ALA A 89 28.93 17.08 8.85
CA ALA A 89 28.99 17.73 7.54
C ALA A 89 27.90 18.80 7.34
N THR A 90 26.74 18.64 7.95
CA THR A 90 25.69 19.66 7.93
C THR A 90 26.13 20.99 8.55
N CYS A 91 27.06 20.96 9.49
CA CYS A 91 27.59 22.16 10.14
C CYS A 91 28.63 22.92 9.29
N TYR A 92 29.17 22.35 8.20
CA TYR A 92 30.18 23.00 7.38
C TYR A 92 29.69 24.32 6.77
N ARG A 93 28.39 24.44 6.47
CA ARG A 93 27.79 25.70 6.01
C ARG A 93 27.88 26.84 7.02
N LEU A 94 28.11 26.56 8.28
CA LEU A 94 28.29 27.56 9.32
C LEU A 94 29.63 28.28 9.17
N LEU A 95 30.63 27.66 8.50
CA LEU A 95 31.98 28.15 8.32
C LEU A 95 32.21 28.85 6.97
N LEU A 96 31.18 29.29 6.27
CA LEU A 96 31.28 29.94 4.95
C LEU A 96 32.11 31.22 4.97
N ALA A 97 32.13 31.94 6.08
CA ALA A 97 32.85 33.20 6.18
C ALA A 97 34.37 33.02 6.17
N SER A 98 34.88 31.97 6.80
CA SER A 98 36.32 31.65 6.85
C SER A 98 36.76 30.78 5.66
N THR A 99 35.89 29.95 5.14
CA THR A 99 36.21 28.98 4.09
C THR A 99 36.24 29.63 2.69
N LEU A 100 35.24 30.48 2.38
CA LEU A 100 35.14 31.08 1.05
C LEU A 100 36.00 32.28 0.86
N PRO A 101 36.50 32.57 -0.37
CA PRO A 101 37.33 33.72 -0.66
C PRO A 101 36.73 35.04 -0.14
N LYS A 102 37.56 35.88 0.48
CA LYS A 102 37.10 37.16 1.07
C LYS A 102 36.54 38.13 0.02
N THR A 103 36.95 37.99 -1.22
CA THR A 103 36.45 38.77 -2.36
C THR A 103 35.04 38.40 -2.79
N LEU A 104 34.59 37.18 -2.46
CA LEU A 104 33.24 36.70 -2.82
C LEU A 104 32.18 37.45 -2.00
N LYS A 105 31.27 38.14 -2.71
CA LYS A 105 30.23 38.98 -2.10
C LYS A 105 28.92 38.23 -1.88
N THR A 106 28.62 37.30 -2.76
CA THR A 106 27.33 36.53 -2.74
C THR A 106 27.63 35.10 -3.11
N CYS A 107 26.94 34.16 -2.47
CA CYS A 107 26.90 32.75 -2.89
C CYS A 107 25.49 32.17 -2.72
N LEU A 108 25.20 31.18 -3.53
CA LEU A 108 24.01 30.32 -3.37
C LEU A 108 24.49 29.03 -2.71
N TYR A 109 23.98 28.76 -1.50
CA TYR A 109 24.18 27.49 -0.82
C TYR A 109 23.07 26.53 -1.21
N LEU A 110 23.46 25.32 -1.55
CA LEU A 110 22.55 24.21 -1.88
C LEU A 110 22.98 22.94 -1.13
N ASP A 111 22.03 22.23 -0.57
CA ASP A 111 22.26 20.90 -0.06
C ASP A 111 22.54 19.90 -1.21
N VAL A 112 23.31 18.87 -0.92
CA VAL A 112 23.71 17.86 -1.91
C VAL A 112 22.57 16.94 -2.35
N ASP A 113 21.44 16.98 -1.65
CA ASP A 113 20.23 16.22 -1.95
C ASP A 113 19.16 17.05 -2.69
N MET A 114 19.64 17.99 -3.51
CA MET A 114 18.80 18.83 -4.37
C MET A 114 19.01 18.50 -5.85
N LEU A 115 17.96 18.62 -6.64
CA LEU A 115 17.97 18.53 -8.10
C LEU A 115 17.49 19.83 -8.70
N CYS A 116 18.38 20.53 -9.42
CA CYS A 116 18.05 21.76 -10.13
C CYS A 116 17.34 21.42 -11.45
N LEU A 117 16.15 21.98 -11.66
CA LEU A 117 15.33 21.78 -12.86
C LEU A 117 15.39 22.97 -13.83
N LYS A 118 15.88 24.13 -13.36
CA LYS A 118 15.96 25.37 -14.13
C LYS A 118 17.27 26.09 -13.88
N ASP A 119 17.54 27.06 -14.72
CA ASP A 119 18.73 27.95 -14.58
C ASP A 119 18.65 28.73 -13.27
N LEU A 120 19.73 28.69 -12.50
CA LEU A 120 19.85 29.36 -11.20
C LEU A 120 20.43 30.75 -11.27
N ARG A 121 20.87 31.25 -12.44
CA ARG A 121 21.44 32.61 -12.59
C ARG A 121 20.48 33.66 -12.09
N MET A 122 19.17 33.48 -12.31
CA MET A 122 18.15 34.38 -11.80
C MET A 122 18.19 34.58 -10.27
N CYS A 123 18.67 33.59 -9.51
CA CYS A 123 18.83 33.72 -8.06
C CYS A 123 19.85 34.81 -7.70
N PHE A 124 20.90 34.96 -8.52
CA PHE A 124 21.96 35.97 -8.28
C PHE A 124 21.52 37.38 -8.69
N ALA A 125 20.49 37.51 -9.53
CA ALA A 125 19.90 38.79 -9.88
C ALA A 125 18.90 39.32 -8.82
N LEU A 126 18.59 38.53 -7.80
CA LEU A 126 17.66 38.94 -6.74
C LEU A 126 18.26 40.04 -5.87
N ASP A 127 17.54 41.14 -5.72
CA ASP A 127 17.88 42.17 -4.75
C ASP A 127 17.62 41.65 -3.33
N THR A 128 18.69 41.32 -2.63
CA THR A 128 18.61 40.90 -1.22
C THR A 128 18.21 42.03 -0.27
N LYS A 129 18.08 43.29 -0.80
CA LYS A 129 17.84 44.47 0.01
C LYS A 129 18.88 44.55 1.16
N ASP A 130 18.41 44.79 2.35
CA ASP A 130 19.29 44.85 3.52
C ASP A 130 19.44 43.52 4.28
N LYS A 131 19.05 42.41 3.67
CA LYS A 131 19.05 41.11 4.34
C LYS A 131 20.37 40.35 4.18
N ILE A 132 20.59 39.44 5.07
CA ILE A 132 21.76 38.56 5.10
C ILE A 132 21.55 37.36 4.19
N ILE A 133 20.31 36.81 4.21
CA ILE A 133 19.96 35.66 3.39
C ILE A 133 18.58 35.84 2.73
N VAL A 134 18.38 35.06 1.65
CA VAL A 134 17.06 34.73 1.09
C VAL A 134 16.92 33.23 1.20
N ALA A 135 15.84 32.74 1.82
CA ALA A 135 15.60 31.32 2.05
C ALA A 135 14.12 30.96 2.05
N SER A 136 13.78 29.69 1.77
CA SER A 136 12.40 29.21 1.82
C SER A 136 12.01 28.80 3.23
N LEU A 137 10.79 29.14 3.62
CA LEU A 137 10.21 28.66 4.87
C LEU A 137 9.93 27.15 4.79
N ILE A 138 9.89 26.49 5.94
CA ILE A 138 9.49 25.09 6.02
C ILE A 138 8.32 24.90 7.00
N LYS A 139 8.33 25.61 8.12
CA LYS A 139 7.33 25.49 9.16
C LYS A 139 7.21 26.81 9.92
N SER A 140 6.05 27.05 10.52
CA SER A 140 5.82 28.13 11.47
C SER A 140 5.36 27.57 12.81
N SER A 141 5.68 28.28 13.88
CA SER A 141 5.23 27.91 15.23
C SER A 141 4.78 29.17 15.97
N PRO A 142 3.65 29.13 16.69
CA PRO A 142 3.22 30.21 17.57
C PRO A 142 4.07 30.31 18.83
N TYR A 143 4.90 29.30 19.12
CA TYR A 143 5.71 29.24 20.33
C TYR A 143 7.15 29.71 20.10
N SER A 144 7.78 30.18 21.16
CA SER A 144 9.22 30.47 21.16
C SER A 144 10.02 29.17 21.08
N SER A 145 11.06 29.17 20.27
CA SER A 145 12.05 28.10 20.28
C SER A 145 13.17 28.46 21.27
N SER A 146 13.76 27.45 21.90
CA SER A 146 14.87 27.65 22.83
C SER A 146 15.92 26.54 22.66
N LEU A 147 17.18 26.92 22.90
CA LEU A 147 18.29 26.00 23.04
C LEU A 147 18.63 25.87 24.53
N LYS A 148 18.71 24.62 25.01
CA LYS A 148 19.08 24.38 26.42
C LYS A 148 20.52 24.71 26.70
N SER A 149 20.78 25.37 27.80
CA SER A 149 22.15 25.67 28.24
C SER A 149 22.89 24.36 28.59
N SER A 150 24.09 24.20 28.01
CA SER A 150 24.99 23.09 28.37
C SER A 150 25.71 23.28 29.71
N LYS A 151 25.65 24.49 30.25
CA LYS A 151 26.37 24.90 31.49
C LYS A 151 25.43 25.25 32.63
N GLY A 152 24.16 24.81 32.60
CA GLY A 152 23.18 25.10 33.65
C GLY A 152 22.78 26.59 33.76
N LYS A 153 23.11 27.42 32.75
CA LYS A 153 22.70 28.83 32.68
C LYS A 153 21.29 28.92 32.07
N LYS A 154 20.80 30.15 31.89
CA LYS A 154 19.52 30.43 31.25
C LYS A 154 19.54 29.92 29.78
N ASP A 155 18.44 29.29 29.37
CA ASP A 155 18.22 28.83 27.99
C ASP A 155 18.26 30.02 27.02
N TYR A 156 18.76 29.79 25.81
CA TYR A 156 18.76 30.79 24.74
C TYR A 156 17.39 30.72 24.06
N VAL A 157 16.55 31.71 24.36
CA VAL A 157 15.22 31.82 23.76
C VAL A 157 15.28 32.68 22.53
N PHE A 158 14.83 32.19 21.41
CA PHE A 158 14.68 32.95 20.18
C PHE A 158 13.24 32.89 19.70
N ASN A 159 12.76 33.99 19.41
CA ASN A 159 11.51 34.52 18.93
C ASN A 159 10.22 33.63 19.01
N PRO A 160 9.20 34.08 19.73
CA PRO A 160 7.83 33.54 19.58
C PRO A 160 7.27 33.93 18.21
N ASN A 161 6.38 33.11 17.67
CA ASN A 161 5.77 33.28 16.34
C ASN A 161 6.78 33.24 15.18
N PHE A 162 7.67 32.29 15.23
CA PHE A 162 8.82 32.22 14.32
C PHE A 162 8.56 31.31 13.14
N ASN A 163 8.61 31.89 11.95
CA ASN A 163 8.66 31.12 10.71
C ASN A 163 10.06 30.55 10.51
N HIS A 164 10.18 29.26 10.59
CA HIS A 164 11.42 28.52 10.45
C HIS A 164 11.77 28.34 8.97
N PHE A 165 12.99 28.70 8.56
CA PHE A 165 13.44 28.45 7.20
C PHE A 165 14.32 27.21 7.12
N ASN A 166 14.30 26.56 5.98
CA ASN A 166 15.19 25.45 5.69
C ASN A 166 16.55 25.96 5.24
N SER A 167 17.61 25.45 5.83
CA SER A 167 18.99 25.86 5.55
C SER A 167 19.59 25.23 4.30
N GLY A 168 18.87 24.31 3.64
CA GLY A 168 19.35 23.62 2.43
C GLY A 168 19.39 24.49 1.17
N PHE A 169 18.59 25.54 1.13
CA PHE A 169 18.66 26.57 0.07
C PHE A 169 18.79 27.94 0.71
N MET A 170 19.93 28.63 0.45
CA MET A 170 20.15 29.99 0.92
C MET A 170 20.91 30.80 -0.12
N LEU A 171 20.32 31.87 -0.62
CA LEU A 171 21.10 32.92 -1.29
C LEU A 171 21.67 33.82 -0.20
N ILE A 172 23.00 33.90 -0.11
CA ILE A 172 23.71 34.49 1.01
C ILE A 172 24.45 35.74 0.55
N ASN A 173 24.19 36.88 1.19
CA ASN A 173 25.02 38.06 1.10
C ASN A 173 26.24 37.89 2.05
N LEU A 174 27.35 37.38 1.52
CA LEU A 174 28.54 37.05 2.31
C LEU A 174 29.18 38.29 2.97
N LYS A 175 29.07 39.48 2.35
CA LYS A 175 29.55 40.73 2.97
C LYS A 175 28.77 40.99 4.28
N LYS A 176 27.46 40.85 4.26
CA LYS A 176 26.61 41.04 5.46
C LYS A 176 26.75 39.89 6.45
N TRP A 177 26.85 38.65 5.97
CA TRP A 177 27.13 37.48 6.79
C TRP A 177 28.39 37.65 7.64
N ARG A 178 29.50 38.08 7.01
CA ARG A 178 30.76 38.38 7.69
C ARG A 178 30.63 39.57 8.67
N LYS A 179 30.00 40.67 8.23
CA LYS A 179 29.75 41.83 9.08
C LYS A 179 28.93 41.51 10.31
N PHE A 180 27.92 40.65 10.16
CA PHE A 180 27.04 40.22 11.27
C PHE A 180 27.67 39.13 12.14
N LYS A 181 28.82 38.62 11.76
CA LYS A 181 29.61 37.61 12.48
C LYS A 181 28.80 36.31 12.70
N VAL A 182 28.12 35.81 11.64
CA VAL A 182 27.24 34.62 11.72
C VAL A 182 28.02 33.41 12.19
N GLU A 183 29.22 33.15 11.62
CA GLU A 183 30.10 32.06 11.99
C GLU A 183 30.51 32.09 13.47
N GLN A 184 30.95 33.24 13.98
CA GLN A 184 31.33 33.37 15.39
C GLN A 184 30.16 33.16 16.34
N LYS A 185 28.97 33.65 15.96
CA LYS A 185 27.74 33.41 16.72
C LYS A 185 27.34 31.95 16.70
N ALA A 186 27.48 31.28 15.56
CA ALA A 186 27.20 29.83 15.43
C ALA A 186 28.13 29.03 16.35
N LEU A 187 29.43 29.28 16.29
CA LEU A 187 30.40 28.60 17.15
C LEU A 187 30.12 28.88 18.64
N TRP A 188 29.79 30.12 18.99
CA TRP A 188 29.42 30.44 20.37
C TRP A 188 28.17 29.68 20.84
N LEU A 189 27.13 29.55 20.00
CA LEU A 189 25.95 28.77 20.33
C LEU A 189 26.28 27.29 20.53
N THR A 190 27.08 26.69 19.64
CA THR A 190 27.45 25.28 19.74
C THR A 190 28.30 24.97 20.98
N GLN A 191 29.07 25.91 21.47
CA GLN A 191 29.91 25.78 22.67
C GLN A 191 29.15 25.97 24.00
N ASN A 192 28.01 26.64 23.98
CA ASN A 192 27.28 27.01 25.19
C ASN A 192 25.88 26.38 25.32
N TYR A 193 25.35 25.83 24.24
CA TYR A 193 24.00 25.25 24.21
C TYR A 193 23.99 23.85 23.57
N ILE A 194 23.04 23.02 23.99
CA ILE A 194 22.85 21.68 23.45
C ILE A 194 22.06 21.79 22.14
N ILE A 195 22.60 21.23 21.07
CA ILE A 195 22.00 21.19 19.76
C ILE A 195 21.82 19.72 19.37
N ASP A 196 20.63 19.19 19.55
CA ASP A 196 20.33 17.76 19.44
C ASP A 196 19.46 17.38 18.24
N ASP A 197 18.94 18.37 17.51
CA ASP A 197 18.11 18.15 16.30
C ASP A 197 18.61 19.08 15.18
N ILE A 198 18.61 18.66 13.92
CA ILE A 198 19.02 19.38 12.70
C ILE A 198 19.92 20.59 13.01
N PRO A 199 21.18 20.35 13.39
CA PRO A 199 21.97 21.33 14.14
C PRO A 199 22.21 22.64 13.37
N ASP A 200 22.52 22.55 12.10
CA ASP A 200 22.77 23.70 11.24
C ASP A 200 21.55 24.59 11.07
N GLU A 201 20.39 23.97 10.85
CA GLU A 201 19.13 24.69 10.67
C GLU A 201 18.69 25.37 11.97
N MET A 202 18.79 24.67 13.11
CA MET A 202 18.47 25.23 14.42
C MET A 202 19.36 26.44 14.77
N ILE A 203 20.66 26.30 14.56
CA ILE A 203 21.65 27.38 14.83
C ILE A 203 21.38 28.59 13.93
N LEU A 204 21.20 28.36 12.63
CA LEU A 204 20.99 29.48 11.70
C LEU A 204 19.65 30.16 11.97
N ASN A 205 18.60 29.43 12.30
CA ASN A 205 17.32 30.03 12.66
C ASN A 205 17.39 30.82 13.98
N ALA A 206 18.20 30.39 14.94
CA ALA A 206 18.43 31.14 16.18
C ALA A 206 19.16 32.48 15.93
N ILE A 207 20.09 32.52 14.96
CA ILE A 207 20.89 33.70 14.63
C ILE A 207 20.18 34.61 13.63
N LEU A 208 19.62 34.04 12.56
CA LEU A 208 19.05 34.76 11.43
C LEU A 208 17.53 34.90 11.57
N GLN A 209 17.11 35.71 12.49
CA GLN A 209 15.71 36.03 12.75
C GLN A 209 15.02 36.70 11.53
N PRO A 210 13.68 36.79 11.47
CA PRO A 210 12.94 37.34 10.31
C PRO A 210 13.47 38.66 9.77
N LYS A 211 13.94 39.56 10.64
CA LYS A 211 14.54 40.85 10.22
C LYS A 211 15.82 40.74 9.39
N HIS A 212 16.51 39.58 9.43
CA HIS A 212 17.78 39.35 8.75
C HIS A 212 17.62 38.62 7.41
N ARG A 213 16.42 38.22 7.04
CA ARG A 213 16.17 37.40 5.86
C ARG A 213 15.01 37.91 5.00
N LEU A 214 14.98 37.48 3.75
CA LEU A 214 13.80 37.50 2.88
C LEU A 214 13.29 36.09 2.71
N ASN A 215 11.96 35.93 2.61
CA ASN A 215 11.35 34.66 2.30
C ASN A 215 11.33 34.44 0.78
N MET A 216 11.78 33.27 0.36
CA MET A 216 11.77 32.80 -1.01
C MET A 216 10.55 31.97 -1.27
N SER A 217 10.05 31.97 -2.51
CA SER A 217 8.99 31.07 -2.93
C SER A 217 9.40 29.61 -2.77
N LEU A 218 8.45 28.75 -2.38
CA LEU A 218 8.64 27.31 -2.27
C LEU A 218 9.14 26.68 -3.58
N LYS A 219 8.88 27.28 -4.74
CA LYS A 219 9.38 26.84 -6.06
C LYS A 219 10.90 26.68 -6.11
N PHE A 220 11.66 27.46 -5.33
CA PHE A 220 13.13 27.39 -5.28
C PHE A 220 13.66 26.35 -4.29
N ASN A 221 12.80 25.76 -3.48
CA ASN A 221 13.16 24.72 -2.54
C ASN A 221 11.95 23.82 -2.29
N PHE A 222 11.51 23.15 -3.35
CA PHE A 222 10.32 22.29 -3.27
C PHE A 222 10.64 20.96 -2.60
N TYR A 223 10.10 20.76 -1.42
CA TYR A 223 10.25 19.53 -0.65
C TYR A 223 9.38 18.44 -1.26
N ILE A 224 10.01 17.41 -1.83
CA ILE A 224 9.26 16.33 -2.49
C ILE A 224 8.29 15.60 -1.56
N GLY A 225 8.56 15.63 -0.25
CA GLY A 225 7.62 15.12 0.76
C GLY A 225 6.27 15.81 0.73
N PHE A 226 6.19 17.07 0.27
CA PHE A 226 4.93 17.80 0.15
C PHE A 226 4.00 17.27 -0.95
N ALA A 227 4.51 16.48 -1.89
CA ALA A 227 3.68 15.80 -2.86
C ALA A 227 2.71 14.78 -2.24
N LYS A 228 2.98 14.32 -1.02
CA LYS A 228 2.12 13.42 -0.26
C LYS A 228 1.38 14.15 0.85
N LYS A 229 0.04 14.08 0.86
CA LYS A 229 -0.77 14.66 1.94
C LYS A 229 -0.42 14.08 3.31
N GLU A 230 -0.14 12.77 3.38
CA GLU A 230 0.24 12.07 4.59
C GLU A 230 1.59 12.56 5.15
N LEU A 231 2.55 12.84 4.27
CA LEU A 231 3.84 13.40 4.69
C LEU A 231 3.73 14.87 5.11
N ARG A 232 2.83 15.66 4.50
CA ARG A 232 2.51 17.02 4.97
C ARG A 232 1.97 16.97 6.40
N ALA A 233 1.02 16.09 6.67
CA ALA A 233 0.49 15.87 8.01
C ALA A 233 1.59 15.40 8.99
N GLN A 234 2.50 14.53 8.58
CA GLN A 234 3.63 14.10 9.40
C GLN A 234 4.61 15.23 9.71
N ILE A 235 4.87 16.13 8.76
CA ILE A 235 5.73 17.30 8.99
C ILE A 235 5.15 18.23 10.05
N THR A 236 3.83 18.34 10.10
CA THR A 236 3.11 19.09 11.14
C THR A 236 2.92 18.29 12.43
N CYS A 237 3.01 16.95 12.38
CA CYS A 237 2.79 16.04 13.50
C CYS A 237 4.06 15.39 14.05
N LEU A 238 5.24 15.69 13.48
CA LEU A 238 6.49 15.08 13.89
C LEU A 238 6.87 15.54 15.30
N ASN A 239 6.41 14.80 16.27
CA ASN A 239 7.08 14.51 17.53
C ASN A 239 6.14 13.85 18.56
N GLU A 240 5.64 12.66 18.28
CA GLU A 240 5.04 11.83 19.34
C GLU A 240 6.08 11.42 20.40
N SER A 241 7.36 11.32 20.01
CA SER A 241 8.45 10.95 20.93
C SER A 241 8.92 12.07 21.88
N THR A 242 8.67 13.34 21.57
CA THR A 242 9.20 14.46 22.35
C THR A 242 8.17 15.15 23.25
N LYS A 243 6.91 14.70 23.30
CA LYS A 243 5.83 15.31 24.12
C LYS A 243 5.69 16.84 23.95
N ARG A 244 6.15 17.42 22.84
CA ARG A 244 5.95 18.85 22.54
C ARG A 244 4.61 19.05 21.85
N PRO A 245 3.91 20.18 22.11
CA PRO A 245 2.63 20.46 21.47
C PRO A 245 2.74 20.44 19.95
N ARG A 246 1.71 19.93 19.27
CA ARG A 246 1.60 19.73 17.82
C ARG A 246 1.36 21.01 17.03
N ASP A 247 2.11 22.08 17.30
CA ASP A 247 1.76 23.42 16.86
C ASP A 247 2.63 23.94 15.70
N TRP A 248 3.22 23.02 14.92
CA TRP A 248 3.86 23.38 13.68
C TRP A 248 2.82 23.50 12.58
N ILE A 249 2.72 24.70 11.98
CA ILE A 249 1.82 25.00 10.88
C ILE A 249 2.67 25.09 9.61
N LEU A 250 2.17 24.53 8.50
CA LEU A 250 2.78 24.80 7.19
C LEU A 250 2.56 26.28 6.84
N PRO A 251 3.60 27.02 6.48
CA PRO A 251 3.49 28.42 6.11
C PRO A 251 2.97 28.63 4.69
N PHE A 252 2.40 27.59 4.07
CA PHE A 252 1.92 27.57 2.70
C PHE A 252 0.52 27.03 2.64
N THR A 253 -0.29 27.60 1.75
CA THR A 253 -1.60 27.06 1.37
C THR A 253 -1.43 25.84 0.46
N GLU A 254 -2.47 25.02 0.34
CA GLU A 254 -2.49 23.89 -0.61
C GLU A 254 -2.24 24.37 -2.05
N ASN A 255 -2.84 25.50 -2.46
CA ASN A 255 -2.63 26.06 -3.80
C ASN A 255 -1.17 26.48 -4.05
N GLU A 256 -0.50 27.09 -3.06
CA GLU A 256 0.92 27.43 -3.17
C GLU A 256 1.80 26.20 -3.29
N ILE A 257 1.45 25.11 -2.58
CA ILE A 257 2.19 23.85 -2.68
C ILE A 257 1.98 23.22 -4.07
N GLU A 258 0.75 23.18 -4.57
CA GLU A 258 0.45 22.64 -5.90
C GLU A 258 1.07 23.46 -7.03
N GLU A 259 1.09 24.77 -6.89
CA GLU A 259 1.77 25.66 -7.85
C GLU A 259 3.28 25.48 -7.80
N ALA A 260 3.85 25.35 -6.60
CA ALA A 260 5.26 25.11 -6.44
C ALA A 260 5.68 23.74 -7.01
N ASP A 261 4.84 22.71 -6.85
CA ASP A 261 5.05 21.40 -7.45
C ASP A 261 5.13 21.48 -8.98
N LYS A 262 4.13 22.12 -9.59
CA LYS A 262 4.05 22.30 -11.06
C LYS A 262 5.19 23.14 -11.64
N GLN A 263 5.77 24.04 -10.86
CA GLN A 263 6.72 25.05 -11.33
C GLN A 263 8.05 25.05 -10.57
N ALA A 264 8.40 23.96 -9.89
CA ALA A 264 9.64 23.87 -9.12
C ALA A 264 10.88 24.25 -9.96
N PHE A 265 11.75 25.03 -9.36
CA PHE A 265 13.10 25.29 -9.86
C PHE A 265 14.09 24.29 -9.31
N ILE A 266 13.87 23.87 -8.07
CA ILE A 266 14.71 22.92 -7.37
C ILE A 266 13.80 21.94 -6.62
N LEU A 267 14.05 20.65 -6.81
CA LEU A 267 13.51 19.58 -5.99
C LEU A 267 14.46 19.29 -4.85
N HIS A 268 13.95 19.24 -3.63
CA HIS A 268 14.72 18.90 -2.45
C HIS A 268 14.25 17.55 -1.89
N PHE A 269 15.12 16.56 -1.89
CA PHE A 269 14.84 15.20 -1.43
C PHE A 269 14.94 15.09 0.09
N ASN A 270 14.15 15.88 0.81
CA ASN A 270 14.08 15.92 2.26
C ASN A 270 12.66 15.52 2.78
N CYS A 271 12.36 15.85 4.02
CA CYS A 271 11.02 15.67 4.63
C CYS A 271 10.53 14.22 4.68
N GLY A 272 11.34 13.33 5.26
CA GLY A 272 10.97 11.93 5.50
C GLY A 272 10.95 11.04 4.25
N ALA A 273 11.19 11.60 3.06
CA ALA A 273 11.39 10.82 1.87
C ALA A 273 12.76 10.13 1.90
N THR A 274 12.78 8.84 1.57
CA THR A 274 14.04 8.13 1.31
C THR A 274 14.72 8.77 0.09
N LYS A 275 16.04 8.77 0.06
CA LYS A 275 16.75 9.33 -1.09
C LYS A 275 16.67 8.37 -2.30
N PRO A 276 16.68 8.88 -3.55
CA PRO A 276 16.70 8.04 -4.73
C PRO A 276 17.89 7.08 -4.81
N TRP A 277 19.01 7.44 -4.24
CA TRP A 277 20.24 6.63 -4.17
C TRP A 277 20.29 5.68 -2.98
N ASP A 278 19.31 5.73 -2.06
CA ASP A 278 19.18 4.78 -0.96
C ASP A 278 18.11 3.73 -1.26
N LYS A 279 17.10 4.11 -2.07
CA LYS A 279 15.96 3.26 -2.38
C LYS A 279 15.37 3.59 -3.74
N ILE A 280 15.20 2.57 -4.58
CA ILE A 280 14.49 2.72 -5.84
C ILE A 280 12.98 2.58 -5.66
N LEU A 281 12.22 3.33 -6.45
CA LEU A 281 10.78 3.15 -6.61
C LEU A 281 10.53 2.48 -7.97
N LEU A 282 9.93 1.30 -7.96
CA LEU A 282 9.45 0.62 -9.17
C LEU A 282 8.03 1.09 -9.46
N LEU A 283 7.72 1.31 -10.73
CA LEU A 283 6.36 1.67 -11.12
C LEU A 283 5.41 0.52 -10.81
N ASP A 284 4.40 0.80 -10.05
CA ASP A 284 3.30 -0.12 -9.76
C ASP A 284 2.01 0.54 -10.23
N CYS A 285 1.43 0.02 -11.32
CA CYS A 285 0.22 0.56 -11.94
C CYS A 285 -1.00 0.55 -11.00
N ASN A 286 -0.97 -0.32 -9.98
CA ASN A 286 -2.07 -0.48 -9.03
C ASN A 286 -1.95 0.42 -7.81
N LYS A 287 -0.83 1.14 -7.66
CA LYS A 287 -0.58 1.99 -6.49
C LYS A 287 -0.26 3.42 -6.89
N LYS A 288 -0.87 4.37 -6.20
CA LYS A 288 -0.47 5.77 -6.31
C LYS A 288 0.93 5.93 -5.70
N GLN A 289 1.88 6.32 -6.54
CA GLN A 289 3.28 6.55 -6.14
C GLN A 289 3.69 8.00 -6.43
N PRO A 290 3.21 8.96 -5.65
CA PRO A 290 3.41 10.39 -5.93
C PRO A 290 4.89 10.81 -5.97
N LEU A 291 5.80 10.04 -5.35
CA LEU A 291 7.24 10.34 -5.37
C LEU A 291 7.96 9.75 -6.59
N PHE A 292 7.31 8.86 -7.35
CA PHE A 292 7.96 8.16 -8.46
C PHE A 292 8.53 9.12 -9.51
N ILE A 293 7.77 10.14 -9.91
CA ILE A 293 8.18 11.11 -10.92
C ILE A 293 9.44 11.88 -10.52
N TYR A 294 9.60 12.22 -9.24
CA TYR A 294 10.79 12.94 -8.73
C TYR A 294 12.00 12.03 -8.68
N TYR A 295 11.82 10.77 -8.26
CA TYR A 295 12.89 9.77 -8.28
C TYR A 295 13.33 9.48 -9.72
N GLN A 296 12.39 9.38 -10.65
CA GLN A 296 12.68 9.21 -12.07
C GLN A 296 13.48 10.42 -12.62
N ALA A 297 13.09 11.65 -12.27
CA ALA A 297 13.81 12.85 -12.66
C ALA A 297 15.27 12.84 -12.16
N TRP A 298 15.48 12.44 -10.90
CA TRP A 298 16.82 12.31 -10.33
C TRP A 298 17.64 11.25 -11.08
N TRP A 299 17.08 10.05 -11.31
CA TRP A 299 17.79 8.99 -12.02
C TRP A 299 18.11 9.37 -13.47
N ASN A 300 17.20 10.05 -14.15
CA ASN A 300 17.47 10.54 -15.52
C ASN A 300 18.67 11.47 -15.55
N THR A 301 18.79 12.37 -14.58
CA THR A 301 19.96 13.26 -14.46
C THR A 301 21.20 12.47 -14.05
N ALA A 302 21.12 11.60 -13.07
CA ALA A 302 22.23 10.80 -12.59
C ALA A 302 22.88 9.96 -13.69
N LEU A 303 22.07 9.31 -14.54
CA LEU A 303 22.55 8.44 -15.63
C LEU A 303 23.11 9.21 -16.82
N THR A 304 22.95 10.53 -16.85
CA THR A 304 23.55 11.41 -17.87
C THR A 304 24.71 12.23 -17.30
N THR A 305 25.01 12.13 -16.01
CA THR A 305 26.09 12.89 -15.37
C THR A 305 27.46 12.37 -15.85
N PRO A 306 28.30 13.21 -16.46
CA PRO A 306 29.62 12.78 -16.89
C PRO A 306 30.46 12.19 -15.75
N VAL A 307 31.41 11.32 -16.08
CA VAL A 307 32.36 10.71 -15.13
C VAL A 307 31.72 9.76 -14.11
N PHE A 308 30.50 10.06 -13.64
CA PHE A 308 29.82 9.30 -12.56
C PHE A 308 28.69 8.39 -13.05
N LYS A 309 28.24 8.53 -14.31
CA LYS A 309 27.08 7.80 -14.85
C LYS A 309 27.17 6.28 -14.68
N ASP A 310 28.34 5.70 -14.95
CA ASP A 310 28.50 4.23 -14.90
C ASP A 310 28.42 3.71 -13.45
N LYS A 311 29.02 4.43 -12.51
CA LYS A 311 28.90 4.12 -11.07
C LYS A 311 27.45 4.25 -10.59
N LEU A 312 26.74 5.26 -11.07
CA LEU A 312 25.33 5.49 -10.72
C LEU A 312 24.41 4.45 -11.38
N LEU A 313 24.75 3.98 -12.60
CA LEU A 313 24.04 2.88 -13.25
C LEU A 313 24.17 1.58 -12.43
N LEU A 314 25.38 1.24 -12.01
CA LEU A 314 25.60 0.07 -11.13
C LEU A 314 24.78 0.18 -9.85
N LEU A 315 24.82 1.33 -9.19
CA LEU A 315 24.00 1.56 -7.99
C LEU A 315 22.50 1.38 -8.27
N LYS A 316 22.01 1.88 -9.41
CA LYS A 316 20.60 1.69 -9.81
C LYS A 316 20.25 0.22 -9.99
N ILE A 317 21.13 -0.55 -10.61
CA ILE A 317 20.94 -2.00 -10.80
C ILE A 317 20.87 -2.69 -9.44
N GLU A 318 21.83 -2.45 -8.56
CA GLU A 318 21.86 -3.03 -7.21
C GLU A 318 20.58 -2.74 -6.41
N LEU A 319 20.15 -1.48 -6.42
CA LEU A 319 18.91 -1.07 -5.74
C LEU A 319 17.66 -1.72 -6.36
N THR A 320 17.66 -1.89 -7.69
CA THR A 320 16.56 -2.55 -8.40
C THR A 320 16.47 -4.01 -8.02
N ASP A 321 17.59 -4.73 -8.05
CA ASP A 321 17.66 -6.14 -7.68
C ASP A 321 17.27 -6.36 -6.22
N LYS A 322 17.75 -5.51 -5.33
CA LYS A 322 17.34 -5.54 -3.92
C LYS A 322 15.84 -5.36 -3.78
N LYS A 323 15.26 -4.38 -4.47
CA LYS A 323 13.82 -4.10 -4.39
C LYS A 323 12.96 -5.22 -4.97
N LEU A 324 13.40 -5.85 -6.07
CA LEU A 324 12.73 -7.01 -6.64
C LEU A 324 12.73 -8.19 -5.68
N LYS A 325 13.87 -8.49 -5.04
CA LYS A 325 13.96 -9.54 -4.02
C LYS A 325 13.04 -9.28 -2.83
N GLU A 326 12.99 -8.03 -2.33
CA GLU A 326 12.06 -7.64 -1.26
C GLU A 326 10.60 -7.86 -1.65
N ASN A 327 10.21 -7.47 -2.87
CA ASN A 327 8.83 -7.66 -3.37
C ASN A 327 8.49 -9.16 -3.50
N MET A 328 9.39 -9.96 -4.08
CA MET A 328 9.20 -11.41 -4.20
C MET A 328 9.03 -12.09 -2.83
N GLU A 329 9.82 -11.69 -1.83
CA GLU A 329 9.67 -12.24 -0.48
C GLU A 329 8.35 -11.82 0.17
N GLN A 330 7.90 -10.58 -0.02
CA GLN A 330 6.59 -10.12 0.44
C GLN A 330 5.46 -10.93 -0.19
N ASP A 331 5.50 -11.13 -1.51
CA ASP A 331 4.49 -11.93 -2.23
C ASP A 331 4.50 -13.39 -1.75
N ARG A 332 5.70 -13.95 -1.52
CA ARG A 332 5.85 -15.30 -0.94
C ARG A 332 5.19 -15.42 0.42
N GLN A 333 5.38 -14.44 1.30
CA GLN A 333 4.77 -14.44 2.64
C GLN A 333 3.23 -14.32 2.56
N VAL A 334 2.71 -13.50 1.65
CA VAL A 334 1.27 -13.41 1.41
C VAL A 334 0.71 -14.75 0.93
N LEU A 335 1.35 -15.40 -0.04
CA LEU A 335 0.94 -16.71 -0.55
C LEU A 335 0.98 -17.78 0.54
N LEU A 336 2.04 -17.83 1.36
CA LEU A 336 2.13 -18.76 2.48
C LEU A 336 1.00 -18.58 3.49
N SER A 337 0.63 -17.35 3.81
CA SER A 337 -0.51 -17.07 4.69
C SER A 337 -1.84 -17.55 4.11
N GLN A 338 -2.05 -17.37 2.79
CA GLN A 338 -3.23 -17.87 2.09
C GLN A 338 -3.29 -19.40 2.09
N ILE A 339 -2.17 -20.07 1.82
CA ILE A 339 -2.06 -21.55 1.87
C ILE A 339 -2.39 -22.05 3.28
N LEU A 340 -1.89 -21.41 4.33
CA LEU A 340 -2.20 -21.80 5.71
C LEU A 340 -3.70 -21.70 6.00
N ASN A 341 -4.34 -20.60 5.60
CA ASN A 341 -5.78 -20.41 5.78
C ASN A 341 -6.61 -21.46 5.00
N LEU A 342 -6.19 -21.78 3.77
CA LEU A 342 -6.84 -22.82 2.97
C LEU A 342 -6.70 -24.18 3.62
N ASN A 343 -5.53 -24.55 4.13
CA ASN A 343 -5.32 -25.83 4.82
C ASN A 343 -6.18 -25.94 6.09
N GLN A 344 -6.32 -24.87 6.87
CA GLN A 344 -7.23 -24.86 8.02
C GLN A 344 -8.69 -25.08 7.59
N THR A 345 -9.10 -24.46 6.48
CA THR A 345 -10.45 -24.63 5.94
C THR A 345 -10.68 -26.07 5.44
N ILE A 346 -9.71 -26.67 4.76
CA ILE A 346 -9.75 -28.07 4.32
C ILE A 346 -9.92 -28.99 5.53
N THR A 347 -9.09 -28.84 6.56
CA THR A 347 -9.18 -29.66 7.77
C THR A 347 -10.56 -29.56 8.45
N LYS A 348 -11.13 -28.35 8.49
CA LYS A 348 -12.49 -28.15 9.01
C LYS A 348 -13.52 -28.90 8.20
N LEU A 349 -13.48 -28.78 6.87
CA LEU A 349 -14.41 -29.48 5.97
C LEU A 349 -14.26 -30.99 6.02
N GLU A 350 -13.05 -31.52 6.17
CA GLU A 350 -12.79 -32.95 6.36
C GLU A 350 -13.45 -33.47 7.65
N ASN A 351 -13.32 -32.73 8.75
CA ASN A 351 -13.96 -33.08 10.02
C ASN A 351 -15.51 -33.04 9.93
N GLU A 352 -16.06 -32.00 9.30
CA GLU A 352 -17.50 -31.89 9.04
C GLU A 352 -18.01 -33.07 8.17
N ASN A 353 -17.28 -33.44 7.12
CA ASN A 353 -17.60 -34.57 6.25
C ASN A 353 -17.55 -35.86 7.00
N LYS A 354 -16.55 -36.09 7.85
CA LYS A 354 -16.48 -37.29 8.72
C LYS A 354 -17.67 -37.39 9.68
N THR A 355 -18.08 -36.25 10.26
CA THR A 355 -19.26 -36.19 11.14
C THR A 355 -20.52 -36.53 10.39
N LEU A 356 -20.74 -35.96 9.21
CA LEU A 356 -21.87 -36.25 8.36
C LEU A 356 -21.92 -37.71 7.91
N GLN A 357 -20.79 -38.32 7.59
CA GLN A 357 -20.69 -39.74 7.25
C GLN A 357 -21.12 -40.65 8.44
N ASN A 358 -20.70 -40.29 9.66
CA ASN A 358 -21.11 -41.00 10.87
C ASN A 358 -22.63 -40.88 11.11
N GLU A 359 -23.18 -39.67 10.94
CA GLU A 359 -24.65 -39.45 11.02
C GLU A 359 -25.41 -40.26 9.98
N ILE A 360 -24.95 -40.28 8.72
CA ILE A 360 -25.57 -41.10 7.64
C ILE A 360 -25.54 -42.59 8.02
N THR A 361 -24.42 -43.04 8.58
CA THR A 361 -24.26 -44.44 9.01
C THR A 361 -25.20 -44.77 10.14
N SER A 362 -25.33 -43.91 11.15
CA SER A 362 -26.29 -44.05 12.26
C SER A 362 -27.74 -44.06 11.77
N LEU A 363 -28.09 -43.11 10.85
CA LEU A 363 -29.45 -43.07 10.26
C LEU A 363 -29.76 -44.30 9.44
N LYS A 364 -28.78 -44.92 8.77
CA LYS A 364 -28.95 -46.19 8.05
C LYS A 364 -29.28 -47.36 9.00
N GLN A 365 -28.67 -47.39 10.19
CA GLN A 365 -28.90 -48.45 11.19
C GLN A 365 -30.20 -48.27 11.97
N THR A 366 -30.59 -47.01 12.29
CA THR A 366 -31.74 -46.72 13.16
C THR A 366 -33.07 -46.53 12.42
N LYS A 367 -33.06 -46.17 11.14
CA LYS A 367 -34.27 -45.92 10.31
C LYS A 367 -34.32 -46.88 9.13
N GLY A 368 -34.55 -48.17 9.45
CA GLY A 368 -34.30 -49.24 8.55
C GLY A 368 -35.36 -49.56 7.50
N ALA A 369 -35.64 -50.84 7.38
CA ALA A 369 -36.44 -51.44 6.33
C ALA A 369 -37.90 -51.00 6.36
N ALA A 370 -38.50 -50.86 7.55
CA ALA A 370 -39.92 -50.47 7.68
C ALA A 370 -40.19 -49.09 7.07
N LEU A 371 -39.35 -48.09 7.35
CA LEU A 371 -39.48 -46.75 6.77
C LEU A 371 -39.29 -46.74 5.24
N ARG A 372 -38.37 -47.58 4.75
CA ARG A 372 -38.17 -47.75 3.29
C ARG A 372 -39.38 -48.36 2.63
N ALA A 373 -40.03 -49.38 3.27
CA ALA A 373 -41.26 -49.98 2.77
C ALA A 373 -42.42 -48.97 2.72
N GLN A 374 -42.57 -48.13 3.76
CA GLN A 374 -43.55 -47.03 3.80
C GLN A 374 -43.31 -45.96 2.74
N ASN A 375 -42.05 -45.71 2.38
CA ASN A 375 -41.68 -44.76 1.35
C ASN A 375 -41.85 -45.30 -0.08
N GLN A 376 -42.10 -46.56 -0.26
CA GLN A 376 -42.38 -47.13 -1.58
C GLN A 376 -43.69 -46.58 -2.19
N LEU A 377 -43.68 -46.48 -3.53
CA LEU A 377 -44.80 -45.92 -4.28
C LEU A 377 -46.12 -46.67 -3.96
N ALA A 378 -46.05 -48.01 -3.79
CA ALA A 378 -47.19 -48.84 -3.48
C ALA A 378 -47.85 -48.41 -2.16
N TYR A 379 -47.09 -48.21 -1.09
CA TYR A 379 -47.65 -47.79 0.21
C TYR A 379 -48.32 -46.40 0.11
N LYS A 380 -47.61 -45.42 -0.53
CA LYS A 380 -48.09 -44.02 -0.68
C LYS A 380 -49.36 -43.94 -1.52
N LEU A 381 -49.48 -44.74 -2.59
CA LEU A 381 -50.69 -44.79 -3.41
C LEU A 381 -51.79 -45.49 -2.69
N GLY A 382 -51.51 -46.62 -2.03
CA GLY A 382 -52.52 -47.40 -1.34
C GLY A 382 -53.14 -46.67 -0.14
N THR A 383 -52.33 -45.99 0.66
CA THR A 383 -52.81 -45.13 1.76
C THR A 383 -53.73 -44.01 1.23
N THR A 384 -53.35 -43.40 0.11
CA THR A 384 -54.16 -42.37 -0.55
C THR A 384 -55.46 -42.93 -1.06
N LEU A 385 -55.43 -44.06 -1.72
CA LEU A 385 -56.68 -44.77 -2.17
C LEU A 385 -57.61 -45.04 -1.00
N MET A 386 -57.09 -45.54 0.11
CA MET A 386 -57.86 -45.79 1.33
C MET A 386 -58.48 -44.54 1.93
N SER A 387 -57.72 -43.45 1.99
CA SER A 387 -58.19 -42.16 2.55
C SER A 387 -59.35 -41.58 1.75
N TYR A 388 -59.27 -41.63 0.43
CA TYR A 388 -60.32 -41.13 -0.45
C TYR A 388 -61.51 -42.07 -0.53
N SER A 389 -61.35 -43.43 -0.42
CA SER A 389 -62.40 -44.41 -0.49
C SER A 389 -63.44 -44.32 0.63
N LYS A 390 -63.21 -43.52 1.66
CA LYS A 390 -64.21 -43.21 2.71
C LYS A 390 -65.42 -42.41 2.16
N SER A 391 -65.24 -41.69 1.01
CA SER A 391 -66.32 -41.01 0.31
C SER A 391 -66.92 -41.89 -0.79
N LYS A 392 -68.25 -42.01 -0.87
CA LYS A 392 -68.94 -42.89 -1.87
C LYS A 392 -68.64 -42.53 -3.33
N PHE A 393 -68.34 -41.27 -3.61
CA PHE A 393 -68.13 -40.76 -4.97
C PHE A 393 -66.69 -40.13 -5.17
N PHE A 394 -65.69 -40.66 -4.44
CA PHE A 394 -64.33 -40.14 -4.51
C PHE A 394 -63.72 -40.16 -5.92
N TYR A 395 -64.15 -41.11 -6.75
CA TYR A 395 -63.69 -41.25 -8.14
C TYR A 395 -64.16 -40.11 -9.07
N LEU A 396 -65.14 -39.30 -8.64
CA LEU A 396 -65.57 -38.09 -9.36
C LEU A 396 -64.81 -36.86 -8.91
N ASN A 397 -63.98 -36.97 -7.90
CA ASN A 397 -63.24 -35.78 -7.35
C ASN A 397 -61.95 -35.52 -8.12
N PRO A 398 -61.78 -34.38 -8.85
CA PRO A 398 -60.56 -34.06 -9.58
C PRO A 398 -59.34 -34.01 -8.69
N LYS A 399 -59.47 -33.57 -7.43
CA LYS A 399 -58.40 -33.53 -6.44
C LYS A 399 -57.80 -34.90 -6.15
N PHE A 400 -58.60 -35.96 -6.21
CA PHE A 400 -58.12 -37.34 -6.07
C PHE A 400 -57.05 -37.64 -7.15
N TYR A 401 -57.38 -37.41 -8.41
CA TYR A 401 -56.48 -37.70 -9.53
C TYR A 401 -55.23 -36.86 -9.48
N LEU A 402 -55.39 -35.57 -9.15
CA LEU A 402 -54.26 -34.66 -9.00
C LEU A 402 -53.32 -35.13 -7.89
N THR A 403 -53.84 -35.61 -6.78
CA THR A 403 -53.04 -36.16 -5.67
C THR A 403 -52.28 -37.43 -6.12
N LEU A 404 -52.89 -38.33 -6.83
CA LEU A 404 -52.23 -39.55 -7.35
C LEU A 404 -51.13 -39.19 -8.35
N LEU A 405 -51.38 -38.25 -9.24
CA LEU A 405 -50.38 -37.75 -10.19
C LEU A 405 -49.20 -37.08 -9.48
N SER A 406 -49.47 -36.25 -8.47
CA SER A 406 -48.44 -35.59 -7.65
C SER A 406 -47.56 -36.61 -6.94
N ILE A 407 -48.14 -37.66 -6.35
CA ILE A 407 -47.36 -38.74 -5.68
C ILE A 407 -46.45 -39.45 -6.69
N LYS A 408 -46.98 -39.82 -7.87
CA LYS A 408 -46.19 -40.46 -8.92
C LYS A 408 -45.07 -39.58 -9.41
N SER A 409 -45.35 -38.28 -9.64
CA SER A 409 -44.33 -37.30 -10.10
C SER A 409 -43.23 -37.11 -9.06
N ARG A 410 -43.59 -36.89 -7.79
CA ARG A 410 -42.61 -36.75 -6.69
C ARG A 410 -41.76 -38.02 -6.54
N HIS A 411 -42.38 -39.20 -6.59
CA HIS A 411 -41.63 -40.45 -6.50
C HIS A 411 -40.66 -40.61 -7.66
N LYS A 412 -41.04 -40.27 -8.89
CA LYS A 412 -40.15 -40.31 -10.07
C LYS A 412 -38.96 -39.34 -9.93
N LYS A 413 -39.22 -38.12 -9.43
CA LYS A 413 -38.17 -37.14 -9.17
C LYS A 413 -37.18 -37.61 -8.09
N SER A 414 -37.70 -38.14 -6.97
CA SER A 414 -36.86 -38.68 -5.89
C SER A 414 -36.04 -39.88 -6.33
N LYS A 415 -36.61 -40.78 -7.15
CA LYS A 415 -35.86 -41.90 -7.71
C LYS A 415 -34.73 -41.45 -8.62
N LYS A 416 -34.99 -40.49 -9.51
CA LYS A 416 -33.96 -39.90 -10.39
C LYS A 416 -32.87 -39.22 -9.60
N ALA A 417 -33.22 -38.45 -8.55
CA ALA A 417 -32.24 -37.79 -7.67
C ALA A 417 -31.34 -38.83 -6.95
N TYR A 418 -31.95 -39.93 -6.48
CA TYR A 418 -31.19 -41.01 -5.84
C TYR A 418 -30.25 -41.73 -6.84
N GLU A 419 -30.71 -42.00 -8.06
CA GLU A 419 -29.89 -42.59 -9.13
C GLU A 419 -28.70 -41.68 -9.48
N ASN A 420 -28.91 -40.37 -9.57
CA ASN A 420 -27.84 -39.39 -9.79
C ASN A 420 -26.86 -39.39 -8.61
N LEU A 421 -27.34 -39.43 -7.38
CA LEU A 421 -26.52 -39.46 -6.18
C LEU A 421 -25.58 -40.68 -6.15
N ILE A 422 -26.12 -41.88 -6.48
CA ILE A 422 -25.35 -43.12 -6.54
C ILE A 422 -24.34 -43.05 -7.70
N PHE A 423 -24.72 -42.45 -8.81
CA PHE A 423 -23.81 -42.26 -9.94
C PHE A 423 -22.62 -41.37 -9.57
N SER A 424 -22.88 -40.29 -8.83
CA SER A 424 -21.81 -39.37 -8.37
C SER A 424 -20.98 -40.00 -7.25
N ASN A 425 -21.57 -40.80 -6.38
CA ASN A 425 -20.85 -41.49 -5.31
C ASN A 425 -21.52 -42.84 -4.97
N PRO A 426 -20.92 -43.95 -5.42
CA PRO A 426 -21.49 -45.31 -5.18
C PRO A 426 -21.64 -45.70 -3.71
N SER A 427 -20.93 -45.05 -2.80
CA SER A 427 -21.03 -45.33 -1.34
C SER A 427 -22.43 -44.98 -0.77
N PHE A 428 -23.21 -44.15 -1.44
CA PHE A 428 -24.59 -43.80 -1.05
C PHE A 428 -25.63 -44.88 -1.43
N LYS A 429 -25.19 -45.96 -2.06
CA LYS A 429 -26.10 -47.07 -2.38
C LYS A 429 -26.60 -47.70 -1.09
N LEU A 430 -27.92 -47.64 -0.88
CA LEU A 430 -28.57 -48.24 0.28
C LEU A 430 -28.40 -49.77 0.25
N SER A 431 -28.13 -50.34 1.40
CA SER A 431 -28.07 -51.82 1.58
C SER A 431 -29.37 -52.48 1.19
N LEU A 432 -29.35 -53.77 0.93
CA LEU A 432 -30.57 -54.55 0.65
C LEU A 432 -31.53 -54.44 1.83
N LEU A 433 -32.84 -54.50 1.56
CA LEU A 433 -33.85 -54.34 2.60
C LEU A 433 -33.71 -55.40 3.70
N GLU A 434 -33.30 -56.58 3.30
CA GLU A 434 -33.13 -57.79 4.14
C GLU A 434 -31.97 -57.66 5.14
N THR A 435 -31.07 -56.73 4.93
CA THR A 435 -29.90 -56.53 5.82
C THR A 435 -30.15 -55.57 6.99
N TYR A 436 -31.36 -55.01 7.09
CA TYR A 436 -31.75 -54.15 8.20
C TYR A 436 -32.32 -54.92 9.36
N ALA A 437 -32.01 -54.51 10.59
CA ALA A 437 -32.49 -55.16 11.81
C ALA A 437 -34.02 -55.19 11.97
N ASP A 438 -34.72 -54.22 11.35
CA ASP A 438 -36.19 -54.12 11.35
C ASP A 438 -36.82 -54.67 10.07
N TYR A 439 -36.17 -55.64 9.41
CA TYR A 439 -36.69 -56.24 8.17
C TYR A 439 -38.10 -56.90 8.35
N ASP A 440 -38.31 -57.57 9.47
CA ASP A 440 -39.61 -58.17 9.80
C ASP A 440 -40.74 -57.12 9.90
N GLU A 441 -40.44 -55.95 10.40
CA GLU A 441 -41.36 -54.83 10.41
C GLU A 441 -41.63 -54.29 8.99
N ALA A 442 -40.68 -54.31 8.12
CA ALA A 442 -40.85 -53.95 6.71
C ALA A 442 -41.75 -54.97 6.00
N LEU A 443 -41.60 -56.24 6.28
CA LEU A 443 -42.48 -57.29 5.78
C LEU A 443 -43.95 -57.12 6.26
N LYS A 444 -44.13 -56.72 7.53
CA LYS A 444 -45.45 -56.34 8.04
C LYS A 444 -46.05 -55.18 7.25
N VAL A 445 -45.25 -54.12 6.98
CA VAL A 445 -45.72 -52.98 6.18
C VAL A 445 -46.07 -53.40 4.76
N GLN A 446 -45.28 -54.28 4.14
CA GLN A 446 -45.56 -54.77 2.79
C GLN A 446 -46.84 -55.62 2.75
N ASN A 447 -47.17 -56.27 3.85
CA ASN A 447 -48.42 -57.08 4.00
C ASN A 447 -49.64 -56.21 4.35
N PHE A 448 -49.47 -54.92 4.70
CA PHE A 448 -50.64 -54.08 4.95
C PHE A 448 -51.54 -53.98 3.74
N PHE A 449 -52.81 -53.91 4.02
CA PHE A 449 -53.85 -53.78 2.97
C PHE A 449 -53.57 -52.57 2.08
N SER A 450 -53.14 -51.45 2.66
CA SER A 450 -52.74 -50.26 1.91
C SER A 450 -51.61 -50.53 0.92
N TYR A 451 -50.57 -51.25 1.33
CA TYR A 451 -49.46 -51.59 0.45
C TYR A 451 -49.86 -52.48 -0.71
N ARG A 452 -50.61 -53.58 -0.41
CA ARG A 452 -51.13 -54.52 -1.41
C ARG A 452 -52.09 -53.86 -2.35
N LEU A 453 -52.97 -52.97 -1.86
CA LEU A 453 -53.89 -52.17 -2.66
C LEU A 453 -53.17 -51.29 -3.63
N GLY A 454 -52.07 -50.60 -3.17
CA GLY A 454 -51.23 -49.76 -4.02
C GLY A 454 -50.46 -50.54 -5.08
N LEU A 455 -49.99 -51.75 -4.78
CA LEU A 455 -49.38 -52.65 -5.77
C LEU A 455 -50.35 -53.01 -6.88
N GLU A 456 -51.56 -53.43 -6.53
CA GLU A 456 -52.60 -53.80 -7.52
C GLU A 456 -52.99 -52.56 -8.36
N PHE A 457 -53.07 -51.39 -7.74
CA PHE A 457 -53.30 -50.13 -8.48
C PHE A 457 -52.17 -49.80 -9.46
N ILE A 458 -50.92 -50.03 -9.10
CA ILE A 458 -49.74 -49.83 -10.00
C ILE A 458 -49.86 -50.82 -11.19
N LYS A 459 -50.16 -52.08 -10.94
CA LYS A 459 -50.41 -53.11 -11.99
C LYS A 459 -51.55 -52.71 -12.93
N ALA A 460 -52.67 -52.27 -12.37
CA ALA A 460 -53.80 -51.79 -13.13
C ALA A 460 -53.45 -50.57 -14.01
N SER A 461 -52.73 -49.62 -13.48
CA SER A 461 -52.33 -48.44 -14.22
C SER A 461 -51.35 -48.74 -15.36
N LYS A 462 -50.52 -49.77 -15.28
CA LYS A 462 -49.65 -50.23 -16.37
C LYS A 462 -50.41 -50.95 -17.48
N THR A 463 -51.56 -51.59 -17.17
CA THR A 463 -52.34 -52.38 -18.09
C THR A 463 -53.73 -51.76 -18.36
N TRP A 464 -53.87 -50.43 -18.19
CA TRP A 464 -55.16 -49.73 -18.25
C TRP A 464 -55.88 -49.98 -19.58
N TYR A 465 -55.15 -50.04 -20.70
CA TYR A 465 -55.67 -50.29 -22.06
C TYR A 465 -56.07 -51.72 -22.31
N LYS A 466 -55.77 -52.70 -21.42
CA LYS A 466 -56.17 -54.12 -21.44
C LYS A 466 -57.15 -54.42 -20.32
N GLY A 467 -57.98 -53.49 -19.92
CA GLY A 467 -58.98 -53.68 -18.85
C GLY A 467 -58.38 -53.76 -17.43
N GLY A 468 -57.17 -53.19 -17.22
CA GLY A 468 -56.46 -53.27 -15.93
C GLY A 468 -57.26 -52.72 -14.76
N TYR A 469 -58.02 -51.65 -14.92
CA TYR A 469 -58.84 -51.08 -13.84
C TYR A 469 -60.06 -51.92 -13.52
N VAL A 470 -60.68 -52.69 -14.49
CA VAL A 470 -61.70 -53.62 -14.23
C VAL A 470 -61.20 -54.79 -13.38
N ARG A 471 -60.05 -55.35 -13.75
CA ARG A 471 -59.35 -56.37 -12.98
C ARG A 471 -59.00 -55.86 -11.56
N PHE A 472 -58.59 -54.61 -11.41
CA PHE A 472 -58.30 -53.98 -10.11
C PHE A 472 -59.53 -54.03 -9.18
N CYS A 473 -60.72 -53.77 -9.66
CA CYS A 473 -61.98 -53.90 -8.86
C CYS A 473 -62.15 -55.28 -8.31
N PHE A 474 -61.91 -56.35 -9.10
CA PHE A 474 -61.99 -57.75 -8.63
C PHE A 474 -60.88 -58.03 -7.59
N GLU A 475 -59.62 -57.58 -7.81
CA GLU A 475 -58.56 -57.83 -6.85
C GLU A 475 -58.77 -57.05 -5.54
N VAL A 476 -59.33 -55.84 -5.57
CA VAL A 476 -59.70 -55.08 -4.35
C VAL A 476 -60.79 -55.89 -3.54
N LYS A 477 -61.78 -56.48 -4.22
CA LYS A 477 -62.81 -57.34 -3.54
C LYS A 477 -62.15 -58.55 -2.89
N LYS A 478 -61.24 -59.23 -3.58
CA LYS A 478 -60.47 -60.38 -3.07
C LYS A 478 -59.57 -59.97 -1.87
N LEU A 479 -58.85 -58.85 -1.92
CA LEU A 479 -58.04 -58.33 -0.83
C LEU A 479 -58.89 -57.99 0.41
N LYS A 480 -60.08 -57.40 0.25
CA LYS A 480 -61.02 -57.14 1.34
C LYS A 480 -61.49 -58.43 2.00
N ASN A 481 -61.89 -59.49 1.20
CA ASN A 481 -62.29 -60.75 1.72
C ASN A 481 -61.15 -61.49 2.46
N GLN A 482 -59.92 -61.35 2.04
CA GLN A 482 -58.78 -61.92 2.76
C GLN A 482 -58.58 -61.19 4.10
N GLN A 483 -58.73 -59.84 4.16
CA GLN A 483 -58.59 -59.06 5.39
C GLN A 483 -59.68 -59.34 6.41
N SER A 484 -60.93 -59.61 5.96
CA SER A 484 -62.03 -60.07 6.85
C SER A 484 -61.77 -61.44 7.44
N LYS A 485 -61.19 -62.38 6.68
CA LYS A 485 -60.85 -63.74 7.20
C LYS A 485 -59.70 -63.65 8.23
N THR A 486 -58.71 -62.77 8.08
CA THR A 486 -57.61 -62.62 9.04
C THR A 486 -58.03 -61.90 10.34
N LYS A 487 -59.18 -61.17 10.33
CA LYS A 487 -59.77 -60.56 11.54
C LYS A 487 -60.57 -61.54 12.37
N PHE A 488 -60.95 -62.71 11.82
CA PHE A 488 -61.68 -63.75 12.54
C PHE A 488 -60.78 -64.87 13.07
N SER A 489 -59.44 -64.75 12.87
CA SER A 489 -58.47 -65.74 13.28
C SER A 489 -57.39 -65.15 14.27
N LEU A 490 -57.81 -64.18 15.03
CA LEU A 490 -57.04 -63.64 16.15
C LEU A 490 -57.92 -63.60 17.39
#